data_6cdbda47cf665d20c62a4b46714a3bfb
#
_entry.id   6cdbda47cf665d20c62a4b46714a3bfb
#
_cell.length_a   1.000
_cell.length_b   1.000
_cell.length_c   1.000
_cell.angle_alpha   90.00
_cell.angle_beta   90.00
_cell.angle_gamma   90.00
#
_symmetry.space_group_name_H-M   'P 1'
#
loop_
_entity.id
_entity.type
_entity.pdbx_description
1 polymer ?
#
loop_
_entity_poly.entity_id
_entity_poly.type
_entity_poly.pdbx_seq_one_letter_code
_entity_poly.pdbx_strand_id
1 'polypeptide(L)'
;MLARGFAVTPTDASPDLAREAGKRLGIPVRLMRFSELDAEQGYDAVWANAALLHAPRDELTDDLARIHRALRPGGLFQASFKAGSGEGRDQFGRYYNYPDRKVLEDHFTSAAPWSLLEFTEADGSGYDHMPTRWLWVRARKSA
;
A
#
# COMPACT_ATOMS: atom_id res chain seq x y z
N MET A 1 -5.35 -7.01 12.97
CA MET A 1 -6.23 -7.84 12.11
C MET A 1 -6.33 -9.26 12.66
N LEU A 2 -5.26 -10.03 12.76
CA LEU A 2 -5.29 -11.42 13.29
C LEU A 2 -6.02 -11.54 14.64
N ALA A 3 -5.68 -10.71 15.61
CA ALA A 3 -6.34 -10.70 16.92
C ALA A 3 -7.85 -10.37 16.88
N ARG A 4 -8.37 -9.94 15.75
CA ARG A 4 -9.80 -9.69 15.50
C ARG A 4 -10.46 -10.78 14.65
N GLY A 5 -9.76 -11.90 14.41
CA GLY A 5 -10.30 -13.05 13.68
C GLY A 5 -10.30 -12.91 12.16
N PHE A 6 -9.63 -11.91 11.58
CA PHE A 6 -9.50 -11.84 10.12
C PHE A 6 -8.51 -12.88 9.60
N ALA A 7 -8.86 -13.55 8.51
CA ALA A 7 -7.91 -14.33 7.72
C ALA A 7 -6.95 -13.34 7.01
N VAL A 8 -5.67 -13.39 7.34
CA VAL A 8 -4.67 -12.44 6.82
C VAL A 8 -3.62 -13.17 6.01
N THR A 9 -3.32 -12.68 4.82
CA THR A 9 -2.18 -13.08 3.99
C THR A 9 -1.14 -11.96 4.03
N PRO A 10 -0.21 -11.96 4.98
CA PRO A 10 0.81 -10.91 5.05
C PRO A 10 1.89 -11.14 3.99
N THR A 11 2.37 -10.05 3.41
CA THR A 11 3.40 -10.06 2.37
C THR A 11 4.46 -9.01 2.65
N ASP A 12 5.68 -9.26 2.22
CA ASP A 12 6.78 -8.29 2.20
C ASP A 12 7.74 -8.63 1.06
N ALA A 13 8.37 -7.63 0.46
CA ALA A 13 9.35 -7.83 -0.61
C ALA A 13 10.79 -8.07 -0.08
N SER A 14 11.03 -7.77 1.19
CA SER A 14 12.32 -8.01 1.86
C SER A 14 12.33 -9.39 2.53
N PRO A 15 13.26 -10.27 2.17
CA PRO A 15 13.38 -11.59 2.81
C PRO A 15 13.59 -11.50 4.32
N ASP A 16 14.38 -10.53 4.77
CA ASP A 16 14.68 -10.35 6.19
C ASP A 16 13.46 -9.84 6.97
N LEU A 17 12.74 -8.86 6.43
CA LEU A 17 11.52 -8.34 7.04
C LEU A 17 10.40 -9.38 7.03
N ALA A 18 10.23 -10.13 5.94
CA ALA A 18 9.26 -11.23 5.86
C ALA A 18 9.53 -12.29 6.93
N ARG A 19 10.80 -12.70 7.10
CA ARG A 19 11.20 -13.67 8.12
C ARG A 19 10.94 -13.15 9.54
N GLU A 20 11.33 -11.92 9.83
CA GLU A 20 11.15 -11.32 11.14
C GLU A 20 9.67 -11.10 11.48
N ALA A 21 8.90 -10.61 10.53
CA ALA A 21 7.46 -10.44 10.68
C ALA A 21 6.76 -11.79 10.89
N GLY A 22 7.17 -12.84 10.17
CA GLY A 22 6.64 -14.20 10.34
C GLY A 22 6.85 -14.74 11.75
N LYS A 23 8.04 -14.57 12.31
CA LYS A 23 8.31 -14.94 13.72
C LYS A 23 7.41 -14.17 14.69
N ARG A 24 7.28 -12.86 14.48
CA ARG A 24 6.49 -11.97 15.35
C ARG A 24 4.99 -12.24 15.27
N LEU A 25 4.48 -12.56 14.09
CA LEU A 25 3.06 -12.81 13.85
C LEU A 25 2.64 -14.26 14.15
N GLY A 26 3.60 -15.20 14.21
CA GLY A 26 3.31 -16.62 14.34
C GLY A 26 2.67 -17.26 13.09
N ILE A 27 2.74 -16.59 11.94
CA ILE A 27 2.23 -17.09 10.65
C ILE A 27 3.24 -16.77 9.54
N PRO A 28 3.27 -17.58 8.46
CA PRO A 28 4.14 -17.29 7.32
C PRO A 28 3.84 -15.93 6.69
N VAL A 29 4.88 -15.17 6.35
CA VAL A 29 4.80 -13.97 5.53
C VAL A 29 5.28 -14.34 4.12
N ARG A 30 4.45 -14.12 3.11
CA ARG A 30 4.81 -14.43 1.72
C ARG A 30 5.82 -13.39 1.22
N LEU A 31 6.96 -13.86 0.72
CA LEU A 31 7.90 -13.00 0.00
C LEU A 31 7.28 -12.65 -1.36
N MET A 32 6.94 -11.38 -1.55
CA MET A 32 6.24 -10.93 -2.76
C MET A 32 6.39 -9.43 -2.94
N ARG A 33 6.72 -9.00 -4.14
CA ARG A 33 6.64 -7.59 -4.58
C ARG A 33 5.20 -7.25 -4.97
N PHE A 34 4.86 -5.96 -5.03
CA PHE A 34 3.54 -5.52 -5.49
C PHE A 34 3.27 -5.98 -6.94
N SER A 35 4.27 -5.88 -7.81
CA SER A 35 4.20 -6.32 -9.21
C SER A 35 3.99 -7.83 -9.40
N GLU A 36 4.16 -8.63 -8.34
CA GLU A 36 3.94 -10.08 -8.35
C GLU A 36 2.55 -10.47 -7.84
N LEU A 37 1.71 -9.51 -7.43
CA LEU A 37 0.35 -9.77 -7.00
C LEU A 37 -0.50 -10.23 -8.18
N ASP A 38 -0.83 -11.53 -8.19
CA ASP A 38 -1.56 -12.24 -9.25
C ASP A 38 -2.97 -12.68 -8.88
N ALA A 39 -3.38 -12.43 -7.63
CA ALA A 39 -4.70 -12.81 -7.14
C ALA A 39 -5.83 -12.13 -7.93
N GLU A 40 -6.92 -12.87 -8.15
CA GLU A 40 -8.16 -12.37 -8.75
C GLU A 40 -9.32 -12.58 -7.80
N GLN A 41 -9.98 -11.48 -7.41
CA GLN A 41 -11.13 -11.49 -6.50
C GLN A 41 -10.91 -12.37 -5.24
N GLY A 42 -9.69 -12.42 -4.74
CA GLY A 42 -9.29 -13.29 -3.63
C GLY A 42 -9.48 -12.65 -2.26
N TYR A 43 -9.60 -11.32 -2.17
CA TYR A 43 -9.56 -10.59 -0.91
C TYR A 43 -10.77 -9.68 -0.73
N ASP A 44 -11.31 -9.64 0.49
CA ASP A 44 -12.36 -8.70 0.89
C ASP A 44 -11.77 -7.30 1.16
N ALA A 45 -10.49 -7.25 1.56
CA ALA A 45 -9.77 -6.01 1.77
C ALA A 45 -8.26 -6.17 1.54
N VAL A 46 -7.62 -5.07 1.13
CA VAL A 46 -6.16 -4.91 1.06
C VAL A 46 -5.75 -3.73 1.93
N TRP A 47 -4.67 -3.91 2.69
CA TRP A 47 -4.10 -2.90 3.57
C TRP A 47 -2.63 -2.69 3.26
N ALA A 48 -2.27 -1.51 2.75
CA ALA A 48 -0.90 -1.13 2.38
C ALA A 48 -0.45 0.13 3.14
N ASN A 49 -0.34 0.02 4.47
CA ASN A 49 0.09 1.13 5.31
C ASN A 49 1.61 1.35 5.18
N ALA A 50 2.02 2.52 4.72
CA ALA A 50 3.42 2.90 4.51
C ALA A 50 4.22 1.84 3.72
N ALA A 51 3.60 1.23 2.72
CA ALA A 51 4.18 0.16 1.94
C ALA A 51 4.38 0.56 0.47
N LEU A 52 3.34 0.96 -0.24
CA LEU A 52 3.40 1.38 -1.65
C LEU A 52 4.25 2.64 -1.89
N LEU A 53 4.55 3.41 -0.85
CA LEU A 53 5.51 4.51 -0.94
C LEU A 53 6.94 4.05 -1.27
N HIS A 54 7.23 2.75 -1.18
CA HIS A 54 8.49 2.15 -1.61
C HIS A 54 8.44 1.56 -3.02
N ALA A 55 7.28 1.57 -3.67
CA ALA A 55 7.14 1.17 -5.07
C ALA A 55 7.71 2.27 -5.99
N PRO A 56 8.39 1.91 -7.09
CA PRO A 56 8.77 2.87 -8.12
C PRO A 56 7.53 3.63 -8.61
N ARG A 57 7.69 4.94 -8.86
CA ARG A 57 6.56 5.79 -9.27
C ARG A 57 5.94 5.34 -10.58
N ASP A 58 6.75 4.93 -11.52
CA ASP A 58 6.33 4.45 -12.85
C ASP A 58 5.59 3.10 -12.78
N GLU A 59 5.82 2.29 -11.74
CA GLU A 59 5.12 1.02 -11.51
C GLU A 59 3.81 1.19 -10.70
N LEU A 60 3.62 2.32 -10.01
CA LEU A 60 2.53 2.49 -9.03
C LEU A 60 1.13 2.29 -9.63
N THR A 61 0.88 2.77 -10.85
CA THR A 61 -0.41 2.59 -11.53
C THR A 61 -0.72 1.11 -11.76
N ASP A 62 0.26 0.34 -12.22
CA ASP A 62 0.11 -1.10 -12.46
C ASP A 62 -0.08 -1.88 -11.15
N ASP A 63 0.65 -1.51 -10.10
CA ASP A 63 0.50 -2.10 -8.77
C ASP A 63 -0.91 -1.86 -8.20
N LEU A 64 -1.45 -0.64 -8.37
CA LEU A 64 -2.82 -0.30 -7.98
C LEU A 64 -3.86 -1.07 -8.79
N ALA A 65 -3.63 -1.27 -10.09
CA ALA A 65 -4.51 -2.09 -10.93
C ALA A 65 -4.52 -3.56 -10.49
N ARG A 66 -3.37 -4.11 -10.10
CA ARG A 66 -3.25 -5.46 -9.53
C ARG A 66 -4.01 -5.59 -8.21
N ILE A 67 -3.90 -4.60 -7.33
CA ILE A 67 -4.66 -4.55 -6.07
C ILE A 67 -6.17 -4.52 -6.35
N HIS A 68 -6.61 -3.69 -7.29
CA HIS A 68 -8.03 -3.66 -7.69
C HIS A 68 -8.51 -5.01 -8.22
N ARG A 69 -7.71 -5.70 -9.05
CA ARG A 69 -8.04 -7.04 -9.56
C ARG A 69 -8.14 -8.06 -8.43
N ALA A 70 -7.22 -7.99 -7.45
CA ALA A 70 -7.17 -8.89 -6.31
C ALA A 70 -8.35 -8.75 -5.36
N LEU A 71 -9.01 -7.60 -5.32
CA LEU A 71 -10.20 -7.35 -4.51
C LEU A 71 -11.44 -8.01 -5.12
N ARG A 72 -12.30 -8.55 -4.25
CA ARG A 72 -13.66 -8.95 -4.61
C ARG A 72 -14.51 -7.72 -4.96
N PRO A 73 -15.62 -7.88 -5.69
CA PRO A 73 -16.63 -6.83 -5.83
C PRO A 73 -17.03 -6.27 -4.45
N GLY A 74 -17.08 -4.94 -4.32
CA GLY A 74 -17.34 -4.25 -3.06
C GLY A 74 -16.15 -4.22 -2.07
N GLY A 75 -15.03 -4.85 -2.41
CA GLY A 75 -13.83 -4.94 -1.55
C GLY A 75 -13.18 -3.59 -1.29
N LEU A 76 -12.51 -3.48 -0.13
CA LEU A 76 -11.91 -2.24 0.36
C LEU A 76 -10.39 -2.25 0.18
N PHE A 77 -9.86 -1.10 -0.20
CA PHE A 77 -8.42 -0.84 -0.19
C PHE A 77 -8.11 0.38 0.66
N GLN A 78 -7.08 0.26 1.50
CA GLN A 78 -6.55 1.39 2.25
C GLN A 78 -5.03 1.41 2.15
N ALA A 79 -4.47 2.60 1.86
CA ALA A 79 -3.04 2.84 1.76
C ALA A 79 -2.65 4.14 2.44
N SER A 80 -1.37 4.28 2.75
CA SER A 80 -0.79 5.55 3.19
C SER A 80 0.54 5.82 2.51
N PHE A 81 0.77 7.10 2.20
CA PHE A 81 1.97 7.62 1.56
C PHE A 81 2.51 8.80 2.34
N LYS A 82 3.82 9.04 2.27
CA LYS A 82 4.40 10.30 2.72
C LYS A 82 4.17 11.35 1.63
N ALA A 83 3.50 12.44 1.97
CA ALA A 83 3.28 13.55 1.05
C ALA A 83 4.60 14.27 0.73
N GLY A 84 4.76 14.68 -0.51
CA GLY A 84 5.92 15.43 -0.97
C GLY A 84 5.85 15.74 -2.45
N SER A 85 7.01 15.95 -3.05
CA SER A 85 7.12 16.16 -4.50
C SER A 85 8.33 15.39 -5.02
N GLY A 86 8.07 14.35 -5.81
CA GLY A 86 9.14 13.61 -6.48
C GLY A 86 9.48 12.26 -5.85
N GLU A 87 10.69 11.84 -6.05
CA GLU A 87 11.24 10.56 -5.61
C GLU A 87 12.58 10.82 -4.92
N GLY A 88 12.96 9.96 -4.01
CA GLY A 88 14.23 10.12 -3.33
C GLY A 88 14.58 8.95 -2.42
N ARG A 89 15.75 9.07 -1.80
CA ARG A 89 16.18 8.14 -0.76
C ARG A 89 16.32 8.87 0.57
N ASP A 90 15.91 8.21 1.63
CA ASP A 90 16.11 8.75 2.97
C ASP A 90 17.55 8.54 3.46
N GLN A 91 17.84 9.00 4.68
CA GLN A 91 19.16 8.87 5.31
C GLN A 91 19.62 7.41 5.50
N PHE A 92 18.70 6.44 5.39
CA PHE A 92 18.99 4.99 5.46
C PHE A 92 19.13 4.36 4.08
N GLY A 93 19.10 5.15 2.98
CA GLY A 93 19.19 4.69 1.61
C GLY A 93 17.91 4.06 1.06
N ARG A 94 16.78 4.09 1.81
CA ARG A 94 15.53 3.53 1.35
C ARG A 94 14.88 4.44 0.32
N TYR A 95 14.46 3.87 -0.79
CA TYR A 95 13.71 4.59 -1.82
C TYR A 95 12.32 4.95 -1.32
N TYR A 96 11.89 6.16 -1.65
CA TYR A 96 10.54 6.66 -1.42
C TYR A 96 9.99 7.36 -2.66
N ASN A 97 8.75 7.04 -2.97
CA ASN A 97 7.89 7.81 -3.83
C ASN A 97 7.09 8.77 -2.93
N TYR A 98 7.38 10.06 -3.03
CA TYR A 98 6.70 11.13 -2.27
C TYR A 98 5.67 11.81 -3.20
N PRO A 99 4.47 11.28 -3.39
CA PRO A 99 3.48 11.91 -4.25
C PRO A 99 2.89 13.14 -3.56
N ASP A 100 2.59 14.19 -4.33
CA ASP A 100 1.56 15.11 -3.92
C ASP A 100 0.17 14.46 -4.12
N ARG A 101 -0.86 15.10 -3.55
CA ARG A 101 -2.23 14.58 -3.62
C ARG A 101 -2.73 14.39 -5.04
N LYS A 102 -2.46 15.36 -5.93
CA LYS A 102 -2.93 15.32 -7.32
C LYS A 102 -2.31 14.16 -8.09
N VAL A 103 -1.00 14.01 -7.98
CA VAL A 103 -0.26 12.90 -8.62
C VAL A 103 -0.78 11.55 -8.12
N LEU A 104 -1.02 11.42 -6.81
CA LEU A 104 -1.55 10.18 -6.25
C LEU A 104 -2.97 9.88 -6.74
N GLU A 105 -3.83 10.89 -6.82
CA GLU A 105 -5.19 10.76 -7.37
C GLU A 105 -5.18 10.34 -8.83
N ASP A 106 -4.27 10.89 -9.64
CA ASP A 106 -4.10 10.52 -11.05
C ASP A 106 -3.67 9.04 -11.19
N HIS A 107 -2.76 8.53 -10.34
CA HIS A 107 -2.40 7.11 -10.33
C HIS A 107 -3.61 6.21 -10.01
N PHE A 108 -4.38 6.55 -8.97
CA PHE A 108 -5.55 5.75 -8.59
C PHE A 108 -6.63 5.75 -9.67
N THR A 109 -6.97 6.90 -10.24
CA THR A 109 -8.01 7.03 -11.26
C THR A 109 -7.60 6.37 -12.58
N SER A 110 -6.32 6.40 -12.92
CA SER A 110 -5.78 5.72 -14.11
C SER A 110 -5.70 4.20 -13.94
N ALA A 111 -5.49 3.72 -12.70
CA ALA A 111 -5.32 2.31 -12.42
C ALA A 111 -6.62 1.50 -12.56
N ALA A 112 -7.76 2.04 -12.10
CA ALA A 112 -9.01 1.28 -12.07
C ALA A 112 -10.25 2.17 -11.79
N PRO A 113 -11.46 1.69 -12.14
CA PRO A 113 -12.72 2.36 -11.81
C PRO A 113 -13.13 2.07 -10.36
N TRP A 114 -12.68 2.89 -9.44
CA TRP A 114 -13.09 2.81 -8.03
C TRP A 114 -14.50 3.40 -7.85
N SER A 115 -15.38 2.73 -7.12
CA SER A 115 -16.72 3.26 -6.77
C SER A 115 -16.67 4.27 -5.62
N LEU A 116 -15.61 4.24 -4.83
CA LEU A 116 -15.26 5.24 -3.80
C LEU A 116 -13.77 5.50 -3.88
N LEU A 117 -13.39 6.77 -3.81
CA LEU A 117 -11.99 7.18 -3.70
C LEU A 117 -11.91 8.42 -2.82
N GLU A 118 -11.38 8.25 -1.61
CA GLU A 118 -11.26 9.30 -0.61
C GLU A 118 -9.80 9.50 -0.23
N PHE A 119 -9.39 10.76 -0.15
CA PHE A 119 -8.05 11.18 0.29
C PHE A 119 -8.15 12.03 1.53
N THR A 120 -7.39 11.69 2.56
CA THR A 120 -7.26 12.49 3.77
C THR A 120 -5.81 12.75 4.08
N GLU A 121 -5.53 13.92 4.67
CA GLU A 121 -4.19 14.30 5.09
C GLU A 121 -4.12 14.33 6.61
N ALA A 122 -2.99 13.90 7.17
CA ALA A 122 -2.75 13.94 8.58
C ALA A 122 -1.27 14.21 8.86
N ASP A 123 -1.00 15.05 9.85
CA ASP A 123 0.34 15.23 10.36
C ASP A 123 0.71 14.07 11.31
N GLY A 124 1.95 13.64 11.25
CA GLY A 124 2.47 12.56 12.06
C GLY A 124 3.99 12.50 12.01
N SER A 125 4.56 11.34 12.29
CA SER A 125 6.00 11.10 12.18
C SER A 125 6.29 9.89 11.30
N GLY A 126 7.46 9.88 10.67
CA GLY A 126 8.02 8.73 9.99
C GLY A 126 8.77 7.80 10.96
N TYR A 127 9.36 6.73 10.41
CA TYR A 127 10.26 5.82 11.15
C TYR A 127 11.49 6.55 11.73
N ASP A 128 11.91 7.62 11.08
CA ASP A 128 13.01 8.51 11.46
C ASP A 128 12.63 9.54 12.54
N HIS A 129 11.39 9.46 13.05
CA HIS A 129 10.80 10.40 14.02
C HIS A 129 10.72 11.85 13.53
N MET A 130 10.94 12.09 12.22
CA MET A 130 10.80 13.42 11.62
C MET A 130 9.32 13.74 11.36
N PRO A 131 8.93 15.03 11.51
CA PRO A 131 7.59 15.46 11.13
C PRO A 131 7.28 15.06 9.69
N THR A 132 6.15 14.43 9.49
CA THR A 132 5.75 13.87 8.20
C THR A 132 4.27 14.15 7.97
N ARG A 133 3.95 14.69 6.80
CA ARG A 133 2.56 14.77 6.34
C ARG A 133 2.22 13.47 5.61
N TRP A 134 1.17 12.81 6.07
CA TRP A 134 0.68 11.56 5.50
C TRP A 134 -0.52 11.81 4.61
N LEU A 135 -0.54 11.17 3.45
CA LEU A 135 -1.70 11.02 2.58
C LEU A 135 -2.29 9.63 2.82
N TRP A 136 -3.52 9.59 3.29
CA TRP A 136 -4.29 8.37 3.44
C TRP A 136 -5.28 8.25 2.30
N VAL A 137 -5.37 7.07 1.72
CA VAL A 137 -6.30 6.76 0.64
C VAL A 137 -7.19 5.62 1.08
N ARG A 138 -8.50 5.80 0.91
CA ARG A 138 -9.48 4.73 1.02
C ARG A 138 -10.19 4.62 -0.32
N ALA A 139 -10.18 3.42 -0.87
CA ALA A 139 -10.82 3.10 -2.13
C ALA A 139 -11.73 1.89 -1.99
N ARG A 140 -12.77 1.80 -2.82
CA ARG A 140 -13.67 0.65 -2.89
C ARG A 140 -13.83 0.22 -4.34
N LYS A 141 -13.71 -1.07 -4.59
CA LYS A 141 -14.06 -1.67 -5.87
C LYS A 141 -15.58 -1.67 -6.04
N SER A 142 -16.07 -1.43 -7.26
CA SER A 142 -17.49 -1.57 -7.57
C SER A 142 -18.04 -2.96 -7.21
N ALA A 143 -19.32 -3.03 -6.88
CA ALA A 143 -20.02 -4.28 -6.60
C ALA A 143 -20.19 -5.12 -7.87
#